data_3549449a9cc4bc4614610164214af758
#
_entry.id   3549449a9cc4bc4614610164214af758
#
_cell.length_a   1.000
_cell.length_b   1.000
_cell.length_c   1.000
_cell.angle_alpha   90.00
_cell.angle_beta   90.00
_cell.angle_gamma   90.00
#
_symmetry.space_group_name_H-M   'P 1'
#
loop_
_entity.id
_entity.type
_entity.pdbx_description
1 polymer ?
#
loop_
_entity_poly.entity_id
_entity_poly.type
_entity_poly.pdbx_seq_one_letter_code
_entity_poly.pdbx_strand_id
1 'polypeptide(L)'
;MNRWAVCALALLALGATARRPRAFRFGPDAQTELRRMWVASIDAKAERVACLAGEIRDDTVHVTRILPLSGRADSLGVSARESLDTCAPPRWQGTVHTHVALRAGRRPYARFSGADRGVNRMWWDRYRAEGMFCVLFSSADAYCEIDGPEGLSIFPRSTY
;
A
#
# COMPACT_ATOMS: atom_id res chain seq x y z
N MET A 1 21.85 -62.89 -4.80
CA MET A 1 21.78 -62.00 -3.64
C MET A 1 22.02 -60.57 -4.14
N ASN A 2 20.97 -59.85 -4.51
CA ASN A 2 21.04 -58.47 -5.05
C ASN A 2 20.66 -57.49 -3.97
N ARG A 3 21.61 -56.69 -3.51
CA ARG A 3 21.39 -55.61 -2.54
C ARG A 3 21.11 -54.34 -3.34
N TRP A 4 19.85 -53.92 -3.38
CA TRP A 4 19.44 -52.64 -3.92
C TRP A 4 19.78 -51.55 -2.88
N ALA A 5 20.75 -50.70 -3.20
CA ALA A 5 21.02 -49.50 -2.44
C ALA A 5 20.02 -48.40 -2.88
N VAL A 6 19.06 -48.08 -2.03
CA VAL A 6 18.15 -46.96 -2.22
C VAL A 6 18.88 -45.72 -1.75
N CYS A 7 19.37 -44.89 -2.68
CA CYS A 7 19.85 -43.55 -2.40
C CYS A 7 18.63 -42.63 -2.19
N ALA A 8 18.31 -42.33 -0.94
CA ALA A 8 17.35 -41.27 -0.59
C ALA A 8 18.01 -39.89 -0.82
N LEU A 9 17.69 -39.24 -1.93
CA LEU A 9 17.98 -37.84 -2.14
C LEU A 9 17.07 -37.01 -1.23
N ALA A 10 17.59 -36.54 -0.11
CA ALA A 10 16.95 -35.54 0.71
C ALA A 10 17.04 -34.20 -0.03
N LEU A 11 15.97 -33.83 -0.72
CA LEU A 11 15.77 -32.49 -1.25
C LEU A 11 15.59 -31.54 -0.05
N LEU A 12 16.67 -30.93 0.37
CA LEU A 12 16.63 -29.75 1.23
C LEU A 12 15.98 -28.60 0.45
N ALA A 13 14.66 -28.52 0.53
CA ALA A 13 13.95 -27.30 0.16
C ALA A 13 14.39 -26.21 1.14
N LEU A 14 15.44 -25.48 0.77
CA LEU A 14 15.77 -24.20 1.38
C LEU A 14 14.60 -23.27 1.08
N GLY A 15 13.62 -23.23 1.99
CA GLY A 15 12.56 -22.25 1.98
C GLY A 15 13.23 -20.89 2.07
N ALA A 16 13.36 -20.22 0.93
CA ALA A 16 13.71 -18.81 0.89
C ALA A 16 12.60 -18.08 1.65
N THR A 17 12.83 -17.77 2.91
CA THR A 17 11.97 -16.84 3.64
C THR A 17 12.02 -15.54 2.87
N ALA A 18 10.92 -15.23 2.17
CA ALA A 18 10.78 -13.99 1.43
C ALA A 18 11.12 -12.86 2.41
N ARG A 19 12.22 -12.16 2.14
CA ARG A 19 12.61 -11.03 2.98
C ARG A 19 11.51 -10.00 2.92
N ARG A 20 11.00 -9.58 4.06
CA ARG A 20 10.03 -8.49 4.11
C ARG A 20 10.68 -7.23 3.53
N PRO A 21 9.98 -6.49 2.67
CA PRO A 21 10.51 -5.26 2.10
C PRO A 21 10.83 -4.24 3.21
N ARG A 22 11.78 -3.35 2.90
CA ARG A 22 12.29 -2.33 3.82
C ARG A 22 12.03 -0.91 3.34
N ALA A 23 11.60 -0.74 2.09
CA ALA A 23 11.39 0.56 1.48
C ALA A 23 10.26 0.54 0.46
N PHE A 24 9.68 1.70 0.21
CA PHE A 24 8.82 1.99 -0.92
C PHE A 24 9.55 2.94 -1.87
N ARG A 25 9.46 2.67 -3.17
CA ARG A 25 9.90 3.55 -4.24
C ARG A 25 8.80 3.72 -5.26
N PHE A 26 8.58 4.94 -5.67
CA PHE A 26 7.57 5.29 -6.66
C PHE A 26 8.24 5.53 -8.01
N GLY A 27 7.80 4.81 -9.04
CA GLY A 27 8.25 5.05 -10.42
C GLY A 27 7.77 6.42 -10.94
N PRO A 28 8.36 6.94 -12.03
CA PRO A 28 8.09 8.31 -12.52
C PRO A 28 6.60 8.58 -12.79
N ASP A 29 5.89 7.62 -13.39
CA ASP A 29 4.46 7.77 -13.67
C ASP A 29 3.64 7.80 -12.37
N ALA A 30 3.95 6.91 -11.42
CA ALA A 30 3.32 6.90 -10.12
C ALA A 30 3.55 8.22 -9.37
N GLN A 31 4.77 8.74 -9.37
CA GLN A 31 5.09 10.05 -8.78
C GLN A 31 4.25 11.17 -9.40
N THR A 32 4.12 11.18 -10.73
CA THR A 32 3.34 12.19 -11.45
C THR A 32 1.88 12.15 -11.03
N GLU A 33 1.27 10.96 -10.96
CA GLU A 33 -0.12 10.82 -10.54
C GLU A 33 -0.33 11.17 -9.06
N LEU A 34 0.61 10.82 -8.17
CA LEU A 34 0.54 11.19 -6.76
C LEU A 34 0.60 12.71 -6.56
N ARG A 35 1.46 13.42 -7.31
CA ARG A 35 1.53 14.89 -7.26
C ARG A 35 0.23 15.52 -7.75
N ARG A 36 -0.34 15.03 -8.86
CA ARG A 36 -1.65 15.49 -9.36
C ARG A 36 -2.74 15.28 -8.31
N MET A 37 -2.77 14.10 -7.71
CA MET A 37 -3.73 13.77 -6.67
C MET A 37 -3.59 14.68 -5.46
N TRP A 38 -2.36 14.97 -5.02
CA TRP A 38 -2.09 15.91 -3.92
C TRP A 38 -2.63 17.31 -4.23
N VAL A 39 -2.28 17.88 -5.38
CA VAL A 39 -2.76 19.21 -5.79
C VAL A 39 -4.28 19.25 -5.82
N ALA A 40 -4.90 18.27 -6.49
CA ALA A 40 -6.36 18.19 -6.57
C ALA A 40 -7.05 18.02 -5.20
N SER A 41 -6.38 17.41 -4.22
CA SER A 41 -6.88 17.29 -2.84
C SER A 41 -6.82 18.62 -2.09
N ILE A 42 -5.73 19.36 -2.26
CA ILE A 42 -5.56 20.69 -1.65
C ILE A 42 -6.59 21.67 -2.21
N ASP A 43 -6.75 21.73 -3.53
CA ASP A 43 -7.70 22.62 -4.22
C ASP A 43 -9.15 22.34 -3.82
N ALA A 44 -9.51 21.05 -3.72
CA ALA A 44 -10.84 20.63 -3.31
C ALA A 44 -11.05 20.66 -1.78
N LYS A 45 -10.02 20.81 -0.99
CA LYS A 45 -10.02 20.65 0.47
C LYS A 45 -10.66 19.32 0.90
N ALA A 46 -10.38 18.27 0.14
CA ALA A 46 -10.97 16.96 0.32
C ALA A 46 -9.94 15.85 0.12
N GLU A 47 -10.02 14.81 0.90
CA GLU A 47 -9.18 13.63 0.74
C GLU A 47 -9.52 12.91 -0.57
N ARG A 48 -8.52 12.31 -1.18
CA ARG A 48 -8.66 11.50 -2.39
C ARG A 48 -8.01 10.16 -2.17
N VAL A 49 -8.53 9.16 -2.87
CA VAL A 49 -8.00 7.79 -2.83
C VAL A 49 -7.65 7.34 -4.25
N ALA A 50 -6.64 6.49 -4.34
CA ALA A 50 -6.26 5.82 -5.57
C ALA A 50 -5.91 4.36 -5.30
N CYS A 51 -6.10 3.50 -6.29
CA CYS A 51 -5.54 2.16 -6.27
C CYS A 51 -4.02 2.21 -6.50
N LEU A 52 -3.32 1.33 -5.83
CA LEU A 52 -1.87 1.21 -5.88
C LEU A 52 -1.50 -0.17 -6.42
N ALA A 53 -0.60 -0.21 -7.40
CA ALA A 53 0.01 -1.45 -7.89
C ALA A 53 1.53 -1.32 -7.93
N GLY A 54 2.18 -2.40 -7.55
CA GLY A 54 3.63 -2.48 -7.49
C GLY A 54 4.10 -3.91 -7.42
N GLU A 55 5.39 -4.07 -7.34
CA GLU A 55 6.06 -5.36 -7.19
C GLU A 55 7.14 -5.26 -6.13
N ILE A 56 7.39 -6.37 -5.46
CA ILE A 56 8.51 -6.46 -4.52
C ILE A 56 9.70 -7.01 -5.29
N ARG A 57 10.77 -6.23 -5.32
CA ARG A 57 12.07 -6.65 -5.85
C ARG A 57 13.10 -6.48 -4.75
N ASP A 58 13.84 -7.54 -4.47
CA ASP A 58 14.78 -7.60 -3.36
C ASP A 58 14.12 -7.28 -2.02
N ASP A 59 14.39 -6.13 -1.43
CA ASP A 59 13.79 -5.65 -0.20
C ASP A 59 13.01 -4.33 -0.38
N THR A 60 12.57 -4.03 -1.60
CA THR A 60 11.91 -2.77 -1.95
C THR A 60 10.58 -3.02 -2.67
N VAL A 61 9.55 -2.31 -2.25
CA VAL A 61 8.29 -2.20 -2.99
C VAL A 61 8.46 -1.13 -4.05
N HIS A 62 8.39 -1.53 -5.33
CA HIS A 62 8.40 -0.62 -6.47
C HIS A 62 6.96 -0.35 -6.92
N VAL A 63 6.42 0.79 -6.56
CA VAL A 63 5.09 1.22 -7.02
C VAL A 63 5.18 1.71 -8.45
N THR A 64 4.47 1.03 -9.35
CA THR A 64 4.55 1.28 -10.79
C THR A 64 3.31 1.95 -11.35
N ARG A 65 2.14 1.75 -10.72
CA ARG A 65 0.87 2.29 -11.22
C ARG A 65 0.02 2.85 -10.09
N ILE A 66 -0.63 3.95 -10.40
CA ILE A 66 -1.64 4.61 -9.56
C ILE A 66 -2.90 4.80 -10.42
N LEU A 67 -4.06 4.51 -9.87
CA LEU A 67 -5.35 4.80 -10.49
C LEU A 67 -6.18 5.65 -9.52
N PRO A 68 -6.27 6.97 -9.73
CA PRO A 68 -7.14 7.82 -8.94
C PRO A 68 -8.60 7.39 -9.06
N LEU A 69 -9.32 7.39 -7.95
CA LEU A 69 -10.75 7.12 -7.91
C LEU A 69 -11.52 8.43 -7.89
N SER A 70 -12.71 8.42 -8.51
CA SER A 70 -13.59 9.58 -8.61
C SER A 70 -14.61 9.69 -7.47
N GLY A 71 -14.52 8.80 -6.47
CA GLY A 71 -15.48 8.69 -5.39
C GLY A 71 -15.64 9.95 -4.55
N ARG A 72 -16.77 10.02 -3.86
CA ARG A 72 -17.03 11.09 -2.90
C ARG A 72 -16.03 11.03 -1.76
N ALA A 73 -15.33 12.13 -1.57
CA ALA A 73 -14.45 12.34 -0.45
C ALA A 73 -14.76 13.70 0.19
N ASP A 74 -14.51 13.81 1.47
CA ASP A 74 -14.47 15.08 2.19
C ASP A 74 -13.11 15.24 2.88
N SER A 75 -12.95 16.26 3.69
CA SER A 75 -11.69 16.51 4.41
C SER A 75 -11.39 15.49 5.51
N LEU A 76 -12.31 14.59 5.81
CA LEU A 76 -12.22 13.63 6.92
C LEU A 76 -12.19 12.17 6.45
N GLY A 77 -12.43 11.91 5.18
CA GLY A 77 -12.39 10.54 4.67
C GLY A 77 -12.82 10.37 3.21
N VAL A 78 -12.58 9.20 2.70
CA VAL A 78 -12.96 8.75 1.36
C VAL A 78 -13.79 7.48 1.45
N SER A 79 -14.57 7.18 0.41
CA SER A 79 -15.40 5.98 0.38
C SER A 79 -14.56 4.70 0.44
N ALA A 80 -14.55 4.07 1.61
CA ALA A 80 -13.91 2.76 1.82
C ALA A 80 -14.45 1.70 0.86
N ARG A 81 -15.76 1.71 0.60
CA ARG A 81 -16.41 0.72 -0.26
C ARG A 81 -15.89 0.80 -1.69
N GLU A 82 -15.83 2.00 -2.26
CA GLU A 82 -15.33 2.19 -3.63
C GLU A 82 -13.87 1.72 -3.76
N SER A 83 -13.03 2.07 -2.80
CA SER A 83 -11.63 1.64 -2.82
C SER A 83 -11.49 0.12 -2.71
N LEU A 84 -12.28 -0.53 -1.85
CA LEU A 84 -12.27 -1.97 -1.71
C LEU A 84 -12.76 -2.68 -2.99
N ASP A 85 -13.82 -2.16 -3.63
CA ASP A 85 -14.37 -2.81 -4.82
C ASP A 85 -13.48 -2.60 -6.06
N THR A 86 -12.88 -1.43 -6.22
CA THR A 86 -12.11 -1.08 -7.42
C THR A 86 -10.65 -1.52 -7.33
N CYS A 87 -10.04 -1.42 -6.13
CA CYS A 87 -8.62 -1.70 -5.95
C CYS A 87 -8.30 -3.17 -5.65
N ALA A 88 -9.17 -4.09 -6.05
CA ALA A 88 -9.06 -5.51 -5.76
C ALA A 88 -7.83 -6.19 -6.39
N PRO A 89 -7.20 -7.15 -5.69
CA PRO A 89 -6.20 -8.02 -6.28
C PRO A 89 -6.84 -8.95 -7.35
N PRO A 90 -6.08 -9.46 -8.31
CA PRO A 90 -4.63 -9.32 -8.49
C PRO A 90 -4.22 -8.05 -9.24
N ARG A 91 -5.17 -7.27 -9.76
CA ARG A 91 -4.90 -6.08 -10.58
C ARG A 91 -4.23 -4.97 -9.77
N TRP A 92 -4.59 -4.85 -8.51
CA TRP A 92 -4.09 -3.88 -7.55
C TRP A 92 -3.63 -4.59 -6.28
N GLN A 93 -2.71 -4.00 -5.56
CA GLN A 93 -2.17 -4.54 -4.32
C GLN A 93 -2.49 -3.69 -3.10
N GLY A 94 -3.24 -2.62 -3.27
CA GLY A 94 -3.64 -1.77 -2.15
C GLY A 94 -4.12 -0.39 -2.57
N THR A 95 -4.03 0.56 -1.65
CA THR A 95 -4.53 1.91 -1.84
C THR A 95 -3.54 2.97 -1.35
N VAL A 96 -3.64 4.16 -1.93
CA VAL A 96 -3.03 5.38 -1.42
C VAL A 96 -4.11 6.45 -1.29
N HIS A 97 -4.10 7.22 -0.19
CA HIS A 97 -4.99 8.35 -0.02
C HIS A 97 -4.25 9.57 0.51
N THR A 98 -4.90 10.73 0.47
CA THR A 98 -4.32 11.99 0.93
C THR A 98 -4.91 12.39 2.27
N HIS A 99 -4.08 12.91 3.17
CA HIS A 99 -4.50 13.60 4.38
C HIS A 99 -4.30 15.10 4.16
N VAL A 100 -5.39 15.84 4.01
CA VAL A 100 -5.35 17.30 3.80
C VAL A 100 -5.85 18.09 4.99
N ALA A 101 -6.60 17.46 5.90
CA ALA A 101 -7.06 18.09 7.13
C ALA A 101 -5.86 18.44 8.03
N LEU A 102 -5.81 19.70 8.46
CA LEU A 102 -4.74 20.17 9.32
C LEU A 102 -5.00 19.77 10.78
N ARG A 103 -4.16 18.91 11.32
CA ARG A 103 -4.21 18.58 12.74
C ARG A 103 -3.62 19.71 13.57
N ALA A 104 -4.38 20.17 14.56
CA ALA A 104 -4.00 21.35 15.38
C ALA A 104 -3.66 22.61 14.55
N GLY A 105 -4.28 22.77 13.37
CA GLY A 105 -4.12 23.93 12.50
C GLY A 105 -2.76 24.08 11.81
N ARG A 106 -1.88 23.07 11.86
CA ARG A 106 -0.49 23.24 11.39
C ARG A 106 -0.02 22.31 10.30
N ARG A 107 -0.32 21.00 10.38
CA ARG A 107 0.17 20.00 9.41
C ARG A 107 -0.84 18.87 9.22
N PRO A 108 -0.92 18.30 8.02
CA PRO A 108 -1.65 17.05 7.81
C PRO A 108 -1.14 15.93 8.70
N TYR A 109 -2.01 15.00 9.03
CA TYR A 109 -1.63 13.85 9.83
C TYR A 109 -0.83 12.86 8.98
N ALA A 110 0.40 12.57 9.38
CA ALA A 110 1.35 11.79 8.61
C ALA A 110 1.27 10.26 8.86
N ARG A 111 0.15 9.75 9.36
CA ARG A 111 -0.04 8.32 9.65
C ARG A 111 -1.49 7.94 9.40
N PHE A 112 -1.75 6.64 9.31
CA PHE A 112 -3.11 6.11 9.23
C PHE A 112 -3.90 6.39 10.50
N SER A 113 -5.13 6.84 10.34
CA SER A 113 -6.11 6.99 11.41
C SER A 113 -6.69 5.62 11.82
N GLY A 114 -7.49 5.59 12.88
CA GLY A 114 -8.23 4.39 13.26
C GLY A 114 -9.22 3.93 12.19
N ALA A 115 -9.83 4.87 11.46
CA ALA A 115 -10.74 4.58 10.36
C ALA A 115 -9.99 3.94 9.18
N ASP A 116 -8.83 4.48 8.79
CA ASP A 116 -7.99 3.92 7.73
C ASP A 116 -7.58 2.48 8.03
N ARG A 117 -7.17 2.22 9.27
CA ARG A 117 -6.84 0.86 9.72
C ARG A 117 -8.03 -0.09 9.67
N GLY A 118 -9.23 0.44 9.91
CA GLY A 118 -10.46 -0.32 9.70
C GLY A 118 -10.62 -0.75 8.24
N VAL A 119 -10.35 0.15 7.28
CA VAL A 119 -10.39 -0.16 5.84
C VAL A 119 -9.30 -1.17 5.45
N ASN A 120 -8.08 -0.99 5.95
CA ASN A 120 -6.99 -1.94 5.69
C ASN A 120 -7.36 -3.35 6.19
N ARG A 121 -8.00 -3.45 7.36
CA ARG A 121 -8.50 -4.73 7.89
C ARG A 121 -9.59 -5.33 7.00
N MET A 122 -10.55 -4.53 6.55
CA MET A 122 -11.59 -4.97 5.61
C MET A 122 -11.00 -5.49 4.30
N TRP A 123 -9.91 -4.90 3.82
CA TRP A 123 -9.18 -5.37 2.64
C TRP A 123 -8.70 -6.82 2.82
N TRP A 124 -7.87 -7.09 3.81
CA TRP A 124 -7.28 -8.41 3.95
C TRP A 124 -8.25 -9.45 4.51
N ASP A 125 -9.28 -9.06 5.25
CA ASP A 125 -10.40 -9.94 5.59
C ASP A 125 -11.14 -10.41 4.34
N ARG A 126 -11.35 -9.51 3.38
CA ARG A 126 -12.05 -9.79 2.13
C ARG A 126 -11.23 -10.60 1.14
N TYR A 127 -9.97 -10.25 0.94
CA TYR A 127 -9.13 -10.81 -0.10
C TYR A 127 -8.15 -11.87 0.40
N ARG A 128 -8.01 -12.05 1.68
CA ARG A 128 -7.06 -12.99 2.31
C ARG A 128 -5.63 -12.77 1.84
N ALA A 129 -5.28 -11.52 1.55
CA ALA A 129 -3.99 -11.11 1.03
C ALA A 129 -3.50 -9.87 1.78
N GLU A 130 -2.19 -9.74 1.91
CA GLU A 130 -1.58 -8.51 2.38
C GLU A 130 -1.89 -7.36 1.42
N GLY A 131 -2.09 -6.18 1.98
CA GLY A 131 -2.29 -4.94 1.24
C GLY A 131 -1.13 -3.98 1.42
N MET A 132 -0.82 -3.24 0.37
CA MET A 132 0.12 -2.12 0.39
C MET A 132 -0.68 -0.83 0.56
N PHE A 133 -0.46 -0.10 1.64
CA PHE A 133 -1.22 1.11 1.95
C PHE A 133 -0.29 2.30 2.14
N CYS A 134 -0.64 3.43 1.52
CA CYS A 134 0.10 4.68 1.68
C CYS A 134 -0.83 5.84 2.01
N VAL A 135 -0.31 6.81 2.76
CA VAL A 135 -0.96 8.10 2.96
C VAL A 135 -0.01 9.23 2.56
N LEU A 136 -0.50 10.14 1.71
CA LEU A 136 0.21 11.36 1.35
C LEU A 136 -0.13 12.44 2.37
N PHE A 137 0.88 13.09 2.91
CA PHE A 137 0.70 14.16 3.91
C PHE A 137 1.48 15.43 3.56
N SER A 138 2.11 15.46 2.41
CA SER A 138 2.75 16.63 1.81
C SER A 138 2.82 16.50 0.30
N SER A 139 3.34 17.48 -0.39
CA SER A 139 3.53 17.46 -1.86
C SER A 139 4.64 16.51 -2.33
N ALA A 140 5.38 15.92 -1.40
CA ALA A 140 6.53 15.08 -1.74
C ALA A 140 6.67 13.84 -0.85
N ASP A 141 5.85 13.71 0.20
CA ASP A 141 6.08 12.67 1.21
C ASP A 141 4.86 11.79 1.42
N ALA A 142 5.13 10.52 1.50
CA ALA A 142 4.19 9.47 1.85
C ALA A 142 4.65 8.68 3.08
N TYR A 143 3.70 8.17 3.83
CA TYR A 143 3.90 7.14 4.83
C TYR A 143 3.23 5.87 4.33
N CYS A 144 3.96 4.76 4.27
CA CYS A 144 3.49 3.51 3.71
C CYS A 144 3.59 2.35 4.70
N GLU A 145 2.71 1.38 4.53
CA GLU A 145 2.66 0.14 5.30
C GLU A 145 2.31 -1.03 4.39
N ILE A 146 2.75 -2.22 4.74
CA ILE A 146 2.15 -3.49 4.31
C ILE A 146 1.40 -4.04 5.52
N ASP A 147 0.12 -4.29 5.36
CA ASP A 147 -0.76 -4.78 6.43
C ASP A 147 -1.56 -5.99 5.97
N GLY A 148 -1.67 -6.99 6.80
CA GLY A 148 -2.37 -8.21 6.49
C GLY A 148 -2.26 -9.30 7.54
N PRO A 149 -2.66 -10.54 7.20
CA PRO A 149 -2.67 -11.67 8.13
C PRO A 149 -1.31 -12.01 8.74
N GLU A 150 -0.22 -11.72 8.00
CA GLU A 150 1.15 -11.97 8.46
C GLU A 150 1.70 -10.86 9.37
N GLY A 151 0.91 -9.83 9.61
CA GLY A 151 1.23 -8.70 10.46
C GLY A 151 1.58 -7.42 9.72
N LEU A 152 1.85 -6.39 10.50
CA LEU A 152 2.10 -5.04 10.03
C LEU A 152 3.59 -4.79 9.80
N SER A 153 3.95 -4.34 8.61
CA SER A 153 5.28 -3.80 8.28
C SER A 153 5.18 -2.30 8.03
N ILE A 154 5.87 -1.53 8.86
CA ILE A 154 5.89 -0.06 8.78
C ILE A 154 7.17 0.38 8.07
N PHE A 155 7.04 1.31 7.13
CA PHE A 155 8.15 1.83 6.37
C PHE A 155 8.50 3.25 6.82
N PRO A 156 9.78 3.62 6.74
CA PRO A 156 10.18 5.01 6.90
C PRO A 156 9.45 5.91 5.90
N ARG A 157 9.44 7.21 6.18
CA ARG A 157 8.95 8.21 5.25
C ARG A 157 9.51 7.98 3.85
N SER A 158 8.61 7.87 2.88
CA SER A 158 8.94 7.70 1.47
C SER A 158 8.75 9.02 0.73
N THR A 159 9.65 9.33 -0.20
CA THR A 159 9.53 10.52 -1.07
C THR A 159 9.03 10.09 -2.45
N TYR A 160 8.12 10.86 -3.04
CA TYR A 160 7.54 10.61 -4.35
C TYR A 160 7.61 11.83 -5.28
#